data_b5dc6b54d7d134a52256a0581edfc6da
#
_entry.id   b5dc6b54d7d134a52256a0581edfc6da
#
_cell.length_a   1.000
_cell.length_b   1.000
_cell.length_c   1.000
_cell.angle_alpha   90.00
_cell.angle_beta   90.00
_cell.angle_gamma   90.00
#
_symmetry.space_group_name_H-M   'P 1'
#
loop_
_entity.id
_entity.type
_entity.pdbx_description
1 polymer ?
#
loop_
_entity_poly.entity_id
_entity_poly.type
_entity_poly.pdbx_seq_one_letter_code
_entity_poly.pdbx_strand_id
1 'polypeptide(L)'
;MWPRRFWARVGRRLIGSEPQDEYGVARRAPRLYALLDPRTAMTTLHDGQLIFIDPLDEQLTPSIVAYGLWEIWIERVIRRLLKPGDRVIEVGANVGYYTLIMGALIGPSGRLDAFEANPQMARLLRRSASCSGRGGSVTVHEQIVADRSGVMQLYVSDRNGGAGNLVEHGWNIGDDTHVVECEAVRLDDLFEGQTIDFIRIDTEGAELLILNGALGLLRRSASIKLCIEWAVGMMGSRGDLPGLVAALDEMGFRFWRVELEGLTPLSLAELLDVYHAEVVIARSLD
;
A
#
# COMPACT_ATOMS: atom_id res chain seq x y z
N MET A 1 8.23 11.76 -8.74
CA MET A 1 7.54 13.08 -8.72
C MET A 1 6.57 13.14 -9.90
N TRP A 2 5.29 12.96 -9.66
CA TRP A 2 4.25 12.98 -10.69
C TRP A 2 4.23 14.34 -11.40
N PRO A 3 4.09 14.40 -12.73
CA PRO A 3 4.02 15.67 -13.42
C PRO A 3 2.83 16.51 -12.93
N ARG A 4 3.03 17.77 -12.60
CA ARG A 4 1.97 18.74 -12.21
C ARG A 4 0.71 18.68 -13.11
N ARG A 5 0.86 18.22 -14.36
CA ARG A 5 -0.25 18.03 -15.32
C ARG A 5 -1.16 16.85 -15.01
N PHE A 6 -0.68 15.84 -14.27
CA PHE A 6 -1.49 14.66 -13.88
C PHE A 6 -2.53 15.09 -12.82
N TRP A 7 -2.09 15.75 -11.76
CA TRP A 7 -2.98 16.26 -10.71
C TRP A 7 -3.97 17.30 -11.21
N ALA A 8 -3.57 18.17 -12.16
CA ALA A 8 -4.46 19.14 -12.77
C ALA A 8 -5.54 18.48 -13.67
N ARG A 9 -5.31 17.29 -14.19
CA ARG A 9 -6.27 16.52 -14.99
C ARG A 9 -7.24 15.72 -14.11
N VAL A 10 -6.72 15.10 -13.05
CA VAL A 10 -7.52 14.40 -12.02
C VAL A 10 -8.39 15.42 -11.27
N GLY A 11 -7.82 16.53 -10.82
CA GLY A 11 -8.55 17.58 -10.13
C GLY A 11 -9.66 18.20 -10.98
N ARG A 12 -9.45 18.44 -12.30
CA ARG A 12 -10.49 18.99 -13.19
C ARG A 12 -11.63 18.00 -13.47
N ARG A 13 -11.37 16.69 -13.53
CA ARG A 13 -12.42 15.68 -13.67
C ARG A 13 -13.19 15.47 -12.36
N LEU A 14 -12.53 15.65 -11.21
CA LEU A 14 -13.17 15.54 -9.89
C LEU A 14 -13.96 16.80 -9.49
N ILE A 15 -13.60 17.99 -10.03
CA ILE A 15 -14.24 19.27 -9.68
C ILE A 15 -15.29 19.70 -10.72
N GLY A 16 -15.25 19.21 -11.94
CA GLY A 16 -16.06 19.65 -13.08
C GLY A 16 -17.35 18.88 -13.35
N SER A 17 -17.57 17.74 -12.72
CA SER A 17 -18.85 17.01 -12.67
C SER A 17 -19.07 16.61 -11.23
N GLU A 18 -20.24 16.92 -10.67
CA GLU A 18 -20.57 16.44 -9.34
C GLU A 18 -20.25 14.93 -9.28
N PRO A 19 -19.36 14.47 -8.38
CA PRO A 19 -18.96 13.07 -8.32
C PRO A 19 -20.04 12.22 -7.64
N GLN A 20 -21.31 12.49 -7.98
CA GLN A 20 -22.45 11.97 -7.23
C GLN A 20 -22.74 10.51 -7.49
N ASP A 21 -22.46 10.01 -8.67
CA ASP A 21 -23.13 8.78 -9.07
C ASP A 21 -22.20 7.63 -9.42
N GLU A 22 -20.95 7.87 -9.74
CA GLU A 22 -20.05 6.79 -10.15
C GLU A 22 -19.55 5.92 -8.98
N TYR A 23 -19.70 6.41 -7.72
CA TYR A 23 -19.16 5.73 -6.52
C TYR A 23 -20.19 5.47 -5.42
N GLY A 24 -21.46 5.86 -5.59
CA GLY A 24 -22.46 5.75 -4.54
C GLY A 24 -22.11 6.56 -3.27
N VAL A 25 -21.22 7.54 -3.40
CA VAL A 25 -20.85 8.43 -2.29
C VAL A 25 -21.98 9.43 -2.14
N ALA A 26 -22.88 9.18 -1.19
CA ALA A 26 -23.90 10.09 -0.77
C ALA A 26 -23.31 11.48 -0.52
N ARG A 27 -24.08 12.54 -0.86
CA ARG A 27 -23.76 13.95 -0.65
C ARG A 27 -22.92 14.14 0.60
N ARG A 28 -21.78 14.81 0.44
CA ARG A 28 -20.75 15.08 1.43
C ARG A 28 -21.34 15.33 2.81
N ALA A 29 -21.32 14.35 3.69
CA ALA A 29 -21.44 14.63 5.11
C ALA A 29 -20.32 15.61 5.48
N PRO A 30 -20.57 16.57 6.39
CA PRO A 30 -19.52 17.46 6.89
C PRO A 30 -18.36 16.60 7.34
N ARG A 31 -17.18 16.82 6.73
CA ARG A 31 -16.00 16.03 7.06
C ARG A 31 -15.49 16.48 8.41
N LEU A 32 -15.31 15.55 9.29
CA LEU A 32 -14.64 15.79 10.57
C LEU A 32 -13.17 16.12 10.29
N TYR A 33 -12.66 17.16 10.92
CA TYR A 33 -11.22 17.37 11.09
C TYR A 33 -10.98 17.87 12.50
N ALA A 34 -10.11 17.20 13.23
CA ALA A 34 -9.71 17.59 14.58
C ALA A 34 -8.21 17.45 14.73
N LEU A 35 -7.51 18.56 14.98
CA LEU A 35 -6.11 18.56 15.37
C LEU A 35 -6.02 18.17 16.84
N LEU A 36 -5.27 17.12 17.15
CA LEU A 36 -5.13 16.57 18.50
C LEU A 36 -3.79 16.97 19.14
N ASP A 37 -2.73 16.97 18.34
CA ASP A 37 -1.40 17.45 18.69
C ASP A 37 -0.64 17.84 17.39
N PRO A 38 0.59 18.42 17.46
CA PRO A 38 1.32 18.87 16.26
C PRO A 38 1.58 17.80 15.22
N ARG A 39 1.57 16.51 15.59
CA ARG A 39 1.84 15.37 14.72
C ARG A 39 0.65 14.40 14.63
N THR A 40 -0.53 14.81 15.08
CA THR A 40 -1.72 13.96 15.04
C THR A 40 -2.96 14.79 14.77
N ALA A 41 -3.63 14.51 13.69
CA ALA A 41 -5.00 14.95 13.44
C ALA A 41 -5.90 13.73 13.19
N MET A 42 -7.20 13.94 13.22
CA MET A 42 -8.22 12.94 12.93
C MET A 42 -9.18 13.50 11.90
N THR A 43 -9.55 12.66 10.94
CA THR A 43 -10.58 12.98 9.93
C THR A 43 -11.38 11.74 9.58
N THR A 44 -12.28 11.85 8.60
CA THR A 44 -13.06 10.72 8.09
C THR A 44 -12.68 10.40 6.65
N LEU A 45 -12.67 9.13 6.30
CA LEU A 45 -12.64 8.68 4.91
C LEU A 45 -14.00 8.93 4.24
N HIS A 46 -14.05 8.73 2.92
CA HIS A 46 -15.29 8.92 2.12
C HIS A 46 -16.42 7.99 2.55
N ASP A 47 -16.08 6.83 3.11
CA ASP A 47 -17.05 5.82 3.61
C ASP A 47 -17.43 6.02 5.09
N GLY A 48 -16.94 7.12 5.72
CA GLY A 48 -17.23 7.49 7.10
C GLY A 48 -16.31 6.89 8.16
N GLN A 49 -15.34 6.06 7.80
CA GLN A 49 -14.37 5.52 8.75
C GLN A 49 -13.48 6.63 9.30
N LEU A 50 -13.17 6.59 10.60
CA LEU A 50 -12.20 7.49 11.23
C LEU A 50 -10.78 7.07 10.88
N ILE A 51 -9.94 8.05 10.52
CA ILE A 51 -8.52 7.86 10.28
C ILE A 51 -7.71 8.91 11.03
N PHE A 52 -6.61 8.48 11.64
CA PHE A 52 -5.61 9.37 12.23
C PHE A 52 -4.51 9.63 11.20
N ILE A 53 -4.15 10.88 11.04
CA ILE A 53 -3.20 11.36 10.03
C ILE A 53 -2.15 12.26 10.67
N ASP A 54 -1.01 12.42 10.01
CA ASP A 54 -0.02 13.43 10.37
C ASP A 54 -0.32 14.73 9.62
N PRO A 55 -0.64 15.83 10.32
CA PRO A 55 -0.93 17.10 9.66
C PRO A 55 0.28 17.73 8.95
N LEU A 56 1.50 17.25 9.20
CA LEU A 56 2.71 17.70 8.52
C LEU A 56 3.01 16.92 7.24
N ASP A 57 2.32 15.80 7.00
CA ASP A 57 2.47 15.05 5.76
C ASP A 57 1.90 15.84 4.57
N GLU A 58 2.75 16.09 3.57
CA GLU A 58 2.43 16.92 2.41
C GLU A 58 1.87 16.14 1.21
N GLN A 59 1.82 14.80 1.29
CA GLN A 59 1.37 13.96 0.17
C GLN A 59 -0.03 13.38 0.38
N LEU A 60 -0.20 12.48 1.31
CA LEU A 60 -1.43 11.73 1.53
C LEU A 60 -2.45 12.56 2.33
N THR A 61 -2.00 13.25 3.38
CA THR A 61 -2.88 14.01 4.29
C THR A 61 -3.73 15.05 3.57
N PRO A 62 -3.24 15.89 2.65
CA PRO A 62 -4.07 16.86 1.94
C PRO A 62 -5.23 16.23 1.17
N SER A 63 -5.00 15.09 0.52
CA SER A 63 -6.03 14.37 -0.23
C SER A 63 -7.09 13.76 0.69
N ILE A 64 -6.65 13.12 1.77
CA ILE A 64 -7.56 12.54 2.76
C ILE A 64 -8.41 13.63 3.42
N VAL A 65 -7.82 14.75 3.84
CA VAL A 65 -8.58 15.87 4.44
C VAL A 65 -9.57 16.46 3.45
N ALA A 66 -9.14 16.71 2.22
CA ALA A 66 -10.00 17.36 1.22
C ALA A 66 -11.12 16.43 0.71
N TYR A 67 -10.81 15.16 0.46
CA TYR A 67 -11.69 14.26 -0.27
C TYR A 67 -12.06 12.97 0.48
N GLY A 68 -11.29 12.57 1.52
CA GLY A 68 -11.39 11.27 2.18
C GLY A 68 -10.91 10.13 1.32
N LEU A 69 -10.19 10.44 0.27
CA LEU A 69 -9.78 9.52 -0.77
C LEU A 69 -8.28 9.64 -1.01
N TRP A 70 -7.67 8.52 -1.33
CA TRP A 70 -6.34 8.41 -1.86
C TRP A 70 -6.37 7.39 -2.99
N GLU A 71 -5.84 7.72 -4.16
CA GLU A 71 -5.71 6.82 -5.33
C GLU A 71 -6.91 5.88 -5.55
N ILE A 72 -8.07 6.45 -5.73
CA ILE A 72 -9.36 5.74 -5.81
C ILE A 72 -9.37 4.59 -6.84
N TRP A 73 -8.54 4.65 -7.88
CA TRP A 73 -8.41 3.58 -8.88
C TRP A 73 -7.83 2.30 -8.28
N ILE A 74 -6.88 2.40 -7.33
CA ILE A 74 -6.34 1.26 -6.58
C ILE A 74 -7.41 0.69 -5.65
N GLU A 75 -8.12 1.56 -4.91
CA GLU A 75 -9.22 1.13 -4.05
C GLU A 75 -10.28 0.34 -4.83
N ARG A 76 -10.63 0.78 -6.04
CA ARG A 76 -11.57 0.07 -6.90
C ARG A 76 -11.10 -1.34 -7.25
N VAL A 77 -9.84 -1.49 -7.56
CA VAL A 77 -9.24 -2.81 -7.87
C VAL A 77 -9.26 -3.68 -6.62
N ILE A 78 -8.84 -3.18 -5.47
CA ILE A 78 -8.87 -3.89 -4.19
C ILE A 78 -10.29 -4.37 -3.88
N ARG A 79 -11.32 -3.51 -4.05
CA ARG A 79 -12.73 -3.88 -3.84
C ARG A 79 -13.25 -4.98 -4.77
N ARG A 80 -12.64 -5.15 -5.95
CA ARG A 80 -12.99 -6.23 -6.89
C ARG A 80 -12.29 -7.54 -6.57
N LEU A 81 -11.08 -7.45 -6.02
CA LEU A 81 -10.22 -8.62 -5.79
C LEU A 81 -10.44 -9.27 -4.43
N LEU A 82 -10.78 -8.49 -3.39
CA LEU A 82 -10.97 -8.99 -2.03
C LEU A 82 -12.36 -9.56 -1.80
N LYS A 83 -12.41 -10.59 -0.96
CA LYS A 83 -13.64 -11.27 -0.53
C LYS A 83 -13.74 -11.30 1.01
N PRO A 84 -14.94 -11.35 1.58
CA PRO A 84 -15.11 -11.59 3.01
C PRO A 84 -14.42 -12.89 3.45
N GLY A 85 -13.66 -12.82 4.54
CA GLY A 85 -12.90 -13.95 5.07
C GLY A 85 -11.46 -14.06 4.58
N ASP A 86 -11.05 -13.27 3.59
CA ASP A 86 -9.69 -13.31 3.06
C ASP A 86 -8.62 -13.03 4.12
N ARG A 87 -7.46 -13.63 3.93
CA ARG A 87 -6.23 -13.36 4.67
C ARG A 87 -5.35 -12.44 3.85
N VAL A 88 -5.09 -11.26 4.39
CA VAL A 88 -4.45 -10.16 3.69
C VAL A 88 -3.14 -9.76 4.36
N ILE A 89 -2.13 -9.46 3.56
CA ILE A 89 -0.92 -8.78 4.00
C ILE A 89 -0.87 -7.41 3.31
N GLU A 90 -0.54 -6.37 4.06
CA GLU A 90 -0.25 -5.03 3.55
C GLU A 90 1.16 -4.64 3.98
N VAL A 91 2.02 -4.28 3.03
CA VAL A 91 3.38 -3.80 3.30
C VAL A 91 3.50 -2.36 2.81
N GLY A 92 3.93 -1.46 3.70
CA GLY A 92 3.88 -0.02 3.48
C GLY A 92 2.49 0.55 3.81
N ALA A 93 1.93 0.16 4.96
CA ALA A 93 0.55 0.51 5.30
C ALA A 93 0.35 2.00 5.63
N ASN A 94 1.43 2.74 5.87
CA ASN A 94 1.40 4.17 6.21
C ASN A 94 0.41 4.44 7.37
N VAL A 95 -0.43 5.46 7.30
CA VAL A 95 -1.45 5.76 8.33
C VAL A 95 -2.67 4.84 8.28
N GLY A 96 -2.73 3.90 7.32
CA GLY A 96 -3.74 2.85 7.25
C GLY A 96 -4.94 3.15 6.35
N TYR A 97 -4.79 3.98 5.33
CA TYR A 97 -5.87 4.23 4.38
C TYR A 97 -6.41 2.92 3.78
N TYR A 98 -5.53 2.13 3.16
CA TYR A 98 -5.94 0.85 2.57
C TYR A 98 -6.19 -0.22 3.62
N THR A 99 -5.49 -0.20 4.76
CA THR A 99 -5.76 -1.09 5.90
C THR A 99 -7.23 -1.01 6.34
N LEU A 100 -7.77 0.19 6.49
CA LEU A 100 -9.16 0.40 6.89
C LEU A 100 -10.14 -0.11 5.83
N ILE A 101 -9.87 0.16 4.56
CA ILE A 101 -10.71 -0.28 3.44
C ILE A 101 -10.68 -1.80 3.31
N MET A 102 -9.49 -2.41 3.28
CA MET A 102 -9.35 -3.86 3.17
C MET A 102 -9.93 -4.58 4.40
N GLY A 103 -9.68 -4.05 5.61
CA GLY A 103 -10.28 -4.55 6.83
C GLY A 103 -11.82 -4.52 6.81
N ALA A 104 -12.41 -3.49 6.14
CA ALA A 104 -13.85 -3.42 5.94
C ALA A 104 -14.36 -4.52 5.00
N LEU A 105 -13.64 -4.78 3.92
CA LEU A 105 -14.01 -5.72 2.87
C LEU A 105 -13.92 -7.18 3.34
N ILE A 106 -12.84 -7.54 4.03
CA ILE A 106 -12.67 -8.92 4.52
C ILE A 106 -13.55 -9.24 5.71
N GLY A 107 -14.05 -8.23 6.44
CA GLY A 107 -14.95 -8.40 7.56
C GLY A 107 -14.33 -9.12 8.77
N PRO A 108 -15.17 -9.50 9.75
CA PRO A 108 -14.69 -10.06 11.03
C PRO A 108 -14.11 -11.48 10.94
N SER A 109 -14.40 -12.21 9.87
CA SER A 109 -13.84 -13.55 9.62
C SER A 109 -12.50 -13.52 8.91
N GLY A 110 -12.14 -12.40 8.27
CA GLY A 110 -10.83 -12.22 7.63
C GLY A 110 -9.72 -11.88 8.62
N ARG A 111 -8.50 -11.81 8.11
CA ARG A 111 -7.30 -11.37 8.86
C ARG A 111 -6.46 -10.47 7.97
N LEU A 112 -5.96 -9.38 8.53
CA LEU A 112 -5.07 -8.44 7.86
C LEU A 112 -3.85 -8.18 8.74
N ASP A 113 -2.68 -8.49 8.22
CA ASP A 113 -1.38 -8.18 8.81
C ASP A 113 -0.80 -6.98 8.06
N ALA A 114 -0.75 -5.81 8.74
CA ALA A 114 -0.30 -4.55 8.18
C ALA A 114 1.11 -4.21 8.70
N PHE A 115 2.05 -4.07 7.78
CA PHE A 115 3.46 -3.74 8.08
C PHE A 115 3.71 -2.28 7.74
N GLU A 116 4.21 -1.54 8.74
CA GLU A 116 4.64 -0.16 8.59
C GLU A 116 5.89 0.07 9.43
N ALA A 117 7.00 0.38 8.78
CA ALA A 117 8.29 0.49 9.43
C ALA A 117 8.54 1.87 10.08
N ASN A 118 7.86 2.92 9.60
CA ASN A 118 7.92 4.24 10.21
C ASN A 118 7.15 4.26 11.54
N PRO A 119 7.82 4.45 12.70
CA PRO A 119 7.15 4.36 14.00
C PRO A 119 5.99 5.37 14.17
N GLN A 120 6.12 6.56 13.58
CA GLN A 120 5.08 7.59 13.63
C GLN A 120 3.83 7.15 12.84
N MET A 121 4.02 6.61 11.63
CA MET A 121 2.92 6.11 10.80
C MET A 121 2.29 4.87 11.44
N ALA A 122 3.09 3.93 11.92
CA ALA A 122 2.61 2.74 12.64
C ALA A 122 1.76 3.10 13.88
N ARG A 123 2.14 4.15 14.62
CA ARG A 123 1.36 4.66 15.74
C ARG A 123 -0.01 5.18 15.30
N LEU A 124 -0.07 5.96 14.20
CA LEU A 124 -1.32 6.48 13.64
C LEU A 124 -2.20 5.37 13.09
N LEU A 125 -1.59 4.41 12.38
CA LEU A 125 -2.25 3.21 11.87
C LEU A 125 -2.91 2.39 12.99
N ARG A 126 -2.19 2.12 14.10
CA ARG A 126 -2.76 1.40 15.26
C ARG A 126 -3.98 2.12 15.84
N ARG A 127 -3.93 3.47 15.92
CA ARG A 127 -5.07 4.27 16.38
C ARG A 127 -6.25 4.16 15.42
N SER A 128 -5.99 4.27 14.12
CA SER A 128 -7.01 4.14 13.06
C SER A 128 -7.68 2.76 13.11
N ALA A 129 -6.91 1.68 13.15
CA ALA A 129 -7.41 0.31 13.22
C ALA A 129 -8.25 0.07 14.50
N SER A 130 -7.78 0.57 15.65
CA SER A 130 -8.50 0.44 16.94
C SER A 130 -9.86 1.16 16.92
N CYS A 131 -9.90 2.38 16.38
CA CYS A 131 -11.13 3.18 16.34
C CYS A 131 -12.15 2.68 15.30
N SER A 132 -11.70 1.93 14.30
CA SER A 132 -12.60 1.33 13.29
C SER A 132 -13.41 0.14 13.80
N GLY A 133 -13.18 -0.30 15.04
CA GLY A 133 -13.78 -1.52 15.60
C GLY A 133 -13.22 -2.82 15.03
N ARG A 134 -12.09 -2.77 14.31
CA ARG A 134 -11.47 -3.91 13.60
C ARG A 134 -10.22 -4.45 14.29
N GLY A 135 -9.93 -4.00 15.51
CA GLY A 135 -8.76 -4.43 16.27
C GLY A 135 -8.63 -5.95 16.50
N GLY A 136 -9.69 -6.73 16.20
CA GLY A 136 -9.64 -8.20 16.23
C GLY A 136 -9.27 -8.87 14.90
N SER A 137 -9.36 -8.14 13.79
CA SER A 137 -9.03 -8.66 12.44
C SER A 137 -7.80 -8.01 11.82
N VAL A 138 -7.28 -6.93 12.39
CA VAL A 138 -6.10 -6.20 11.91
C VAL A 138 -4.99 -6.29 12.96
N THR A 139 -3.83 -6.77 12.54
CA THR A 139 -2.58 -6.76 13.32
C THR A 139 -1.61 -5.78 12.69
N VAL A 140 -1.03 -4.87 13.47
CA VAL A 140 -0.07 -3.87 12.98
C VAL A 140 1.34 -4.23 13.46
N HIS A 141 2.20 -4.50 12.51
CA HIS A 141 3.63 -4.80 12.68
C HIS A 141 4.46 -3.56 12.39
N GLU A 142 5.24 -3.10 13.38
CA GLU A 142 6.22 -2.01 13.19
C GLU A 142 7.54 -2.65 12.78
N GLN A 143 7.59 -3.12 11.53
CA GLN A 143 8.69 -3.92 10.99
C GLN A 143 8.90 -3.61 9.51
N ILE A 144 10.13 -3.75 9.07
CA ILE A 144 10.49 -3.80 7.64
C ILE A 144 10.19 -5.21 7.12
N VAL A 145 9.62 -5.32 5.92
CA VAL A 145 9.55 -6.58 5.19
C VAL A 145 10.62 -6.58 4.10
N ALA A 146 11.43 -7.64 4.07
CA ALA A 146 12.54 -7.76 3.12
C ALA A 146 12.84 -9.23 2.76
N ASP A 147 13.95 -9.46 2.04
CA ASP A 147 14.46 -10.78 1.68
C ASP A 147 15.29 -11.45 2.79
N ARG A 148 15.53 -10.76 3.90
CA ARG A 148 16.26 -11.22 5.07
C ARG A 148 15.65 -10.73 6.37
N SER A 149 15.89 -11.46 7.46
CA SER A 149 15.53 -11.05 8.81
C SER A 149 16.72 -10.40 9.51
N GLY A 150 16.48 -9.54 10.51
CA GLY A 150 17.49 -8.85 11.31
C GLY A 150 17.18 -7.38 11.47
N VAL A 151 18.16 -6.56 11.87
CA VAL A 151 18.00 -5.11 11.98
C VAL A 151 18.40 -4.45 10.67
N MET A 152 17.55 -3.58 10.16
CA MET A 152 17.80 -2.74 8.99
C MET A 152 17.53 -1.27 9.32
N GLN A 153 18.10 -0.38 8.53
CA GLN A 153 17.96 1.06 8.70
C GLN A 153 17.06 1.64 7.62
N LEU A 154 16.14 2.50 8.04
CA LEU A 154 15.18 3.20 7.20
C LEU A 154 15.41 4.70 7.29
N TYR A 155 15.49 5.39 6.15
CA TYR A 155 15.31 6.83 6.10
C TYR A 155 13.83 7.19 6.25
N VAL A 156 13.53 8.09 7.16
CA VAL A 156 12.17 8.58 7.40
C VAL A 156 12.14 10.08 7.20
N SER A 157 11.18 10.57 6.45
CA SER A 157 10.94 12.01 6.27
C SER A 157 9.92 12.53 7.25
N ASP A 158 10.19 13.71 7.84
CA ASP A 158 9.24 14.38 8.73
C ASP A 158 8.03 14.99 8.00
N ARG A 159 8.14 15.21 6.68
CA ARG A 159 7.10 15.83 5.83
C ARG A 159 6.44 14.87 4.85
N ASN A 160 7.00 13.71 4.68
CA ASN A 160 6.47 12.68 3.81
C ASN A 160 6.56 11.32 4.51
N GLY A 161 5.54 11.02 5.31
CA GLY A 161 5.49 9.78 6.09
C GLY A 161 5.52 8.51 5.25
N GLY A 162 5.10 8.58 3.98
CA GLY A 162 5.10 7.47 3.03
C GLY A 162 6.42 7.24 2.31
N ALA A 163 7.31 8.25 2.24
CA ALA A 163 8.58 8.14 1.52
C ALA A 163 9.71 7.44 2.33
N GLY A 164 9.37 6.49 3.18
CA GLY A 164 10.36 5.68 3.88
C GLY A 164 11.21 4.87 2.90
N ASN A 165 12.57 4.93 3.01
CA ASN A 165 13.46 4.23 2.09
C ASN A 165 14.60 3.56 2.84
N LEU A 166 15.01 2.34 2.39
CA LEU A 166 16.10 1.60 3.01
C LEU A 166 17.44 2.32 2.81
N VAL A 167 18.19 2.54 3.91
CA VAL A 167 19.48 3.27 3.91
C VAL A 167 20.53 2.61 3.03
N GLU A 168 20.56 1.29 2.96
CA GLU A 168 21.56 0.51 2.22
C GLU A 168 21.61 0.82 0.71
N HIS A 169 20.63 1.52 0.18
CA HIS A 169 20.50 1.82 -1.24
C HIS A 169 20.72 3.29 -1.62
N GLY A 170 21.19 4.11 -0.68
CA GLY A 170 21.81 5.41 -0.97
C GLY A 170 20.90 6.55 -1.43
N TRP A 171 19.61 6.42 -1.30
CA TRP A 171 18.67 7.51 -1.64
C TRP A 171 18.50 8.45 -0.45
N ASN A 172 19.22 9.57 -0.47
CA ASN A 172 18.97 10.67 0.46
C ASN A 172 17.71 11.43 -0.01
N ILE A 173 16.67 11.43 0.81
CA ILE A 173 15.38 12.05 0.48
C ILE A 173 15.29 13.54 0.90
N GLY A 174 16.38 14.14 1.35
CA GLY A 174 16.47 15.57 1.67
C GLY A 174 16.86 15.88 3.11
N ASP A 175 16.88 17.18 3.44
CA ASP A 175 17.37 17.69 4.73
C ASP A 175 16.44 17.40 5.92
N ASP A 176 15.16 17.06 5.65
CA ASP A 176 14.13 16.75 6.67
C ASP A 176 14.04 15.23 6.95
N THR A 177 15.14 14.48 6.77
CA THR A 177 15.15 13.04 6.97
C THR A 177 16.03 12.63 8.15
N HIS A 178 15.61 11.60 8.86
CA HIS A 178 16.40 10.95 9.88
C HIS A 178 16.39 9.42 9.69
N VAL A 179 17.36 8.74 10.30
CA VAL A 179 17.48 7.28 10.22
C VAL A 179 16.85 6.65 11.45
N VAL A 180 16.02 5.63 11.23
CA VAL A 180 15.51 4.77 12.29
C VAL A 180 15.98 3.33 12.07
N GLU A 181 16.24 2.60 13.15
CA GLU A 181 16.53 1.17 13.11
C GLU A 181 15.23 0.40 13.34
N CYS A 182 14.94 -0.56 12.45
CA CYS A 182 13.74 -1.38 12.53
C CYS A 182 14.11 -2.85 12.37
N GLU A 183 13.37 -3.71 13.05
CA GLU A 183 13.42 -5.15 12.81
C GLU A 183 12.91 -5.44 11.40
N ALA A 184 13.65 -6.25 10.66
CA ALA A 184 13.26 -6.73 9.34
C ALA A 184 12.87 -8.21 9.41
N VAL A 185 11.84 -8.58 8.66
CA VAL A 185 11.29 -9.94 8.60
C VAL A 185 11.09 -10.38 7.16
N ARG A 186 11.18 -11.72 6.94
CA ARG A 186 10.78 -12.33 5.67
C ARG A 186 9.34 -12.85 5.78
N LEU A 187 8.54 -12.63 4.76
CA LEU A 187 7.17 -13.18 4.73
C LEU A 187 7.15 -14.71 4.71
N ASP A 188 8.14 -15.33 4.07
CA ASP A 188 8.26 -16.79 4.05
C ASP A 188 8.43 -17.40 5.45
N ASP A 189 9.17 -16.73 6.34
CA ASP A 189 9.42 -17.17 7.69
C ASP A 189 8.23 -16.88 8.61
N LEU A 190 7.69 -15.64 8.52
CA LEU A 190 6.59 -15.20 9.39
C LEU A 190 5.28 -15.95 9.11
N PHE A 191 5.02 -16.31 7.87
CA PHE A 191 3.82 -17.03 7.44
C PHE A 191 4.12 -18.46 7.03
N GLU A 192 5.13 -19.12 7.65
CA GLU A 192 5.46 -20.50 7.35
C GLU A 192 4.24 -21.42 7.48
N GLY A 193 4.04 -22.28 6.48
CA GLY A 193 2.90 -23.21 6.42
C GLY A 193 1.52 -22.58 6.22
N GLN A 194 1.43 -21.25 6.13
CA GLN A 194 0.17 -20.52 5.92
C GLN A 194 -0.02 -20.18 4.45
N THR A 195 -1.28 -19.94 4.06
CA THR A 195 -1.66 -19.40 2.75
C THR A 195 -2.27 -18.01 2.94
N ILE A 196 -2.08 -17.15 1.94
CA ILE A 196 -2.57 -15.78 1.90
C ILE A 196 -3.39 -15.62 0.62
N ASP A 197 -4.44 -14.83 0.68
CA ASP A 197 -5.35 -14.58 -0.44
C ASP A 197 -5.00 -13.29 -1.19
N PHE A 198 -4.48 -12.29 -0.47
CA PHE A 198 -4.13 -11.01 -1.08
C PHE A 198 -2.92 -10.36 -0.40
N ILE A 199 -2.03 -9.75 -1.21
CA ILE A 199 -0.94 -8.91 -0.72
C ILE A 199 -1.00 -7.55 -1.43
N ARG A 200 -0.95 -6.44 -0.66
CA ARG A 200 -0.64 -5.11 -1.16
C ARG A 200 0.78 -4.74 -0.77
N ILE A 201 1.56 -4.20 -1.71
CA ILE A 201 2.93 -3.73 -1.46
C ILE A 201 3.09 -2.34 -2.09
N ASP A 202 3.56 -1.40 -1.27
CA ASP A 202 3.84 -0.02 -1.67
C ASP A 202 4.90 0.54 -0.72
N THR A 203 6.17 0.43 -1.12
CA THR A 203 7.31 0.62 -0.21
C THR A 203 8.45 1.42 -0.82
N GLU A 204 8.14 2.22 -1.85
CA GLU A 204 9.09 3.13 -2.47
C GLU A 204 10.39 2.41 -2.92
N GLY A 205 10.21 1.27 -3.59
CA GLY A 205 11.28 0.51 -4.25
C GLY A 205 11.78 -0.73 -3.51
N ALA A 206 11.29 -1.10 -2.32
CA ALA A 206 11.69 -2.34 -1.65
C ALA A 206 10.93 -3.58 -2.18
N GLU A 207 10.03 -3.44 -3.14
CA GLU A 207 9.12 -4.47 -3.66
C GLU A 207 9.89 -5.71 -4.14
N LEU A 208 11.05 -5.55 -4.80
CA LEU A 208 11.89 -6.66 -5.23
C LEU A 208 12.39 -7.49 -4.04
N LEU A 209 12.83 -6.84 -2.96
CA LEU A 209 13.32 -7.53 -1.76
C LEU A 209 12.17 -8.27 -1.05
N ILE A 210 11.02 -7.62 -0.97
CA ILE A 210 9.82 -8.21 -0.35
C ILE A 210 9.38 -9.46 -1.11
N LEU A 211 9.29 -9.38 -2.44
CA LEU A 211 8.91 -10.51 -3.29
C LEU A 211 9.91 -11.67 -3.20
N ASN A 212 11.22 -11.38 -3.17
CA ASN A 212 12.24 -12.40 -2.95
C ASN A 212 12.11 -13.08 -1.58
N GLY A 213 11.73 -12.34 -0.54
CA GLY A 213 11.44 -12.87 0.80
C GLY A 213 10.10 -13.60 0.92
N ALA A 214 9.30 -13.66 -0.16
CA ALA A 214 7.95 -14.21 -0.18
C ALA A 214 7.74 -15.36 -1.20
N LEU A 215 8.78 -15.78 -1.93
CA LEU A 215 8.63 -16.74 -3.04
C LEU A 215 8.01 -18.07 -2.61
N GLY A 216 8.30 -18.55 -1.41
CA GLY A 216 7.69 -19.74 -0.83
C GLY A 216 6.21 -19.54 -0.54
N LEU A 217 5.83 -18.40 0.04
CA LEU A 217 4.45 -18.00 0.31
C LEU A 217 3.65 -17.91 -1.00
N LEU A 218 4.21 -17.29 -2.03
CA LEU A 218 3.59 -17.16 -3.35
C LEU A 218 3.35 -18.53 -4.01
N ARG A 219 4.30 -19.48 -3.89
CA ARG A 219 4.15 -20.82 -4.45
C ARG A 219 3.01 -21.59 -3.80
N ARG A 220 2.92 -21.58 -2.45
CA ARG A 220 1.92 -22.37 -1.72
C ARG A 220 0.53 -21.75 -1.70
N SER A 221 0.41 -20.44 -1.97
CA SER A 221 -0.86 -19.72 -2.00
C SER A 221 -1.46 -19.73 -3.41
N ALA A 222 -2.22 -20.78 -3.75
CA ALA A 222 -2.66 -21.05 -5.12
C ALA A 222 -3.52 -19.93 -5.75
N SER A 223 -4.38 -19.28 -4.95
CA SER A 223 -5.32 -18.23 -5.38
C SER A 223 -4.88 -16.81 -5.04
N ILE A 224 -3.63 -16.64 -4.59
CA ILE A 224 -3.12 -15.34 -4.17
C ILE A 224 -3.16 -14.31 -5.30
N LYS A 225 -3.55 -13.10 -4.96
CA LYS A 225 -3.49 -11.93 -5.83
C LYS A 225 -2.65 -10.86 -5.14
N LEU A 226 -1.88 -10.10 -5.91
CA LEU A 226 -1.06 -9.02 -5.40
C LEU A 226 -1.46 -7.71 -6.11
N CYS A 227 -1.38 -6.60 -5.38
CA CYS A 227 -1.45 -5.25 -5.94
C CYS A 227 -0.20 -4.51 -5.46
N ILE A 228 0.67 -4.12 -6.40
CA ILE A 228 2.04 -3.70 -6.09
C ILE A 228 2.37 -2.42 -6.84
N GLU A 229 2.99 -1.46 -6.17
CA GLU A 229 3.71 -0.39 -6.83
C GLU A 229 4.90 -0.97 -7.60
N TRP A 230 4.94 -0.73 -8.90
CA TRP A 230 5.96 -1.31 -9.79
C TRP A 230 6.77 -0.21 -10.45
N ALA A 231 8.02 -0.07 -10.04
CA ALA A 231 8.95 0.94 -10.56
C ALA A 231 10.27 0.26 -10.94
N VAL A 232 10.44 -0.05 -12.23
CA VAL A 232 11.58 -0.85 -12.74
C VAL A 232 12.93 -0.26 -12.34
N GLY A 233 13.08 1.08 -12.41
CA GLY A 233 14.32 1.74 -12.04
C GLY A 233 14.67 1.60 -10.55
N MET A 234 13.69 1.68 -9.68
CA MET A 234 13.88 1.54 -8.23
C MET A 234 14.11 0.08 -7.85
N MET A 235 13.26 -0.82 -8.30
CA MET A 235 13.37 -2.25 -8.03
C MET A 235 14.66 -2.85 -8.59
N GLY A 236 15.01 -2.52 -9.83
CA GLY A 236 16.22 -3.03 -10.50
C GLY A 236 17.53 -2.55 -9.88
N SER A 237 17.53 -1.41 -9.16
CA SER A 237 18.69 -0.96 -8.41
C SER A 237 18.99 -1.84 -7.18
N ARG A 238 18.05 -2.69 -6.77
CA ARG A 238 18.14 -3.52 -5.56
C ARG A 238 18.41 -5.00 -5.84
N GLY A 239 18.46 -5.42 -7.10
CA GLY A 239 18.79 -6.81 -7.42
C GLY A 239 18.34 -7.24 -8.82
N ASP A 240 18.22 -8.56 -9.01
CA ASP A 240 17.87 -9.19 -10.28
C ASP A 240 16.34 -9.16 -10.53
N LEU A 241 15.84 -8.02 -11.00
CA LEU A 241 14.43 -7.88 -11.36
C LEU A 241 14.01 -8.80 -12.52
N PRO A 242 14.79 -8.98 -13.62
CA PRO A 242 14.45 -9.93 -14.65
C PRO A 242 14.33 -11.38 -14.15
N GLY A 243 15.22 -11.80 -13.27
CA GLY A 243 15.16 -13.13 -12.64
C GLY A 243 13.92 -13.31 -11.77
N LEU A 244 13.52 -12.29 -10.99
CA LEU A 244 12.27 -12.31 -10.22
C LEU A 244 11.06 -12.45 -11.15
N VAL A 245 10.99 -11.65 -12.22
CA VAL A 245 9.88 -11.70 -13.19
C VAL A 245 9.77 -13.07 -13.85
N ALA A 246 10.90 -13.68 -14.23
CA ALA A 246 10.93 -15.04 -14.77
C ALA A 246 10.41 -16.07 -13.77
N ALA A 247 10.82 -15.97 -12.49
CA ALA A 247 10.34 -16.87 -11.44
C ALA A 247 8.83 -16.73 -11.20
N LEU A 248 8.28 -15.53 -11.27
CA LEU A 248 6.82 -15.31 -11.15
C LEU A 248 6.07 -15.89 -12.35
N ASP A 249 6.58 -15.73 -13.57
CA ASP A 249 5.98 -16.31 -14.78
C ASP A 249 6.01 -17.85 -14.74
N GLU A 250 7.12 -18.46 -14.31
CA GLU A 250 7.24 -19.91 -14.10
C GLU A 250 6.23 -20.45 -13.07
N MET A 251 5.87 -19.63 -12.05
CA MET A 251 4.81 -19.97 -11.08
C MET A 251 3.40 -19.79 -11.67
N GLY A 252 3.27 -19.37 -12.94
CA GLY A 252 2.01 -19.17 -13.64
C GLY A 252 1.34 -17.82 -13.41
N PHE A 253 2.03 -16.86 -12.81
CA PHE A 253 1.48 -15.52 -12.63
C PHE A 253 1.35 -14.78 -13.96
N ARG A 254 0.37 -13.89 -14.02
CA ARG A 254 0.10 -12.94 -15.09
C ARG A 254 0.04 -11.56 -14.49
N PHE A 255 0.19 -10.52 -15.31
CA PHE A 255 0.42 -9.14 -14.90
C PHE A 255 -0.59 -8.22 -15.58
N TRP A 256 -1.12 -7.27 -14.80
CA TRP A 256 -2.06 -6.26 -15.29
C TRP A 256 -1.70 -4.91 -14.70
N ARG A 257 -1.64 -3.89 -15.55
CA ARG A 257 -1.54 -2.50 -15.10
C ARG A 257 -2.89 -2.04 -14.56
N VAL A 258 -2.87 -1.38 -13.42
CA VAL A 258 -4.04 -0.71 -12.86
C VAL A 258 -4.23 0.63 -13.57
N GLU A 259 -5.41 0.86 -14.12
CA GLU A 259 -5.80 2.10 -14.78
C GLU A 259 -7.10 2.64 -14.18
N LEU A 260 -7.45 3.89 -14.52
CA LEU A 260 -8.68 4.52 -14.00
C LEU A 260 -9.94 3.70 -14.30
N GLU A 261 -9.97 3.02 -15.44
CA GLU A 261 -11.15 2.30 -15.93
C GLU A 261 -11.08 0.77 -15.75
N GLY A 262 -9.95 0.25 -15.22
CA GLY A 262 -9.82 -1.18 -14.98
C GLY A 262 -8.39 -1.72 -14.99
N LEU A 263 -8.24 -2.95 -15.48
CA LEU A 263 -6.98 -3.66 -15.55
C LEU A 263 -6.62 -3.92 -17.01
N THR A 264 -5.42 -3.55 -17.42
CA THR A 264 -4.87 -3.79 -18.76
C THR A 264 -3.76 -4.84 -18.66
N PRO A 265 -3.85 -5.97 -19.38
CA PRO A 265 -2.79 -6.99 -19.38
C PRO A 265 -1.44 -6.42 -19.79
N LEU A 266 -0.38 -6.91 -19.16
CA LEU A 266 1.02 -6.62 -19.50
C LEU A 266 1.73 -7.90 -19.93
N SER A 267 2.48 -7.84 -21.01
CA SER A 267 3.50 -8.83 -21.33
C SER A 267 4.72 -8.67 -20.40
N LEU A 268 5.59 -9.70 -20.35
CA LEU A 268 6.83 -9.63 -19.56
C LEU A 268 7.75 -8.49 -20.04
N ALA A 269 7.80 -8.24 -21.35
CA ALA A 269 8.61 -7.16 -21.91
C ALA A 269 8.08 -5.78 -21.47
N GLU A 270 6.76 -5.57 -21.55
CA GLU A 270 6.13 -4.33 -21.06
C GLU A 270 6.30 -4.15 -19.57
N LEU A 271 6.19 -5.22 -18.77
CA LEU A 271 6.40 -5.17 -17.33
C LEU A 271 7.81 -4.70 -16.96
N LEU A 272 8.83 -5.17 -17.68
CA LEU A 272 10.23 -4.78 -17.50
C LEU A 272 10.57 -3.38 -18.05
N ASP A 273 9.64 -2.72 -18.74
CA ASP A 273 9.78 -1.35 -19.25
C ASP A 273 8.88 -0.34 -18.49
N VAL A 274 8.17 -0.79 -17.46
CA VAL A 274 7.30 0.09 -16.64
C VAL A 274 8.16 1.08 -15.85
N TYR A 275 8.06 2.36 -16.19
CA TYR A 275 8.73 3.39 -15.41
C TYR A 275 8.17 3.46 -13.97
N HIS A 276 6.84 3.54 -13.86
CA HIS A 276 6.10 3.55 -12.60
C HIS A 276 4.62 3.28 -12.84
N ALA A 277 4.05 2.28 -12.18
CA ALA A 277 2.61 1.97 -12.21
C ALA A 277 2.22 1.06 -11.05
N GLU A 278 0.93 1.05 -10.70
CA GLU A 278 0.36 -0.04 -9.93
C GLU A 278 0.12 -1.25 -10.83
N VAL A 279 0.53 -2.42 -10.37
CA VAL A 279 0.42 -3.69 -11.09
C VAL A 279 -0.30 -4.72 -10.22
N VAL A 280 -1.31 -5.36 -10.81
CA VAL A 280 -1.91 -6.58 -10.25
C VAL A 280 -1.15 -7.79 -10.78
N ILE A 281 -0.78 -8.71 -9.88
CA ILE A 281 -0.11 -9.96 -10.20
C ILE A 281 -0.98 -11.10 -9.65
N ALA A 282 -1.41 -12.00 -10.51
CA ALA A 282 -2.27 -13.13 -10.14
C ALA A 282 -2.13 -14.28 -11.13
N ARG A 283 -2.54 -15.50 -10.74
CA ARG A 283 -2.69 -16.61 -11.71
C ARG A 283 -4.04 -16.53 -12.44
N SER A 284 -5.07 -16.05 -11.74
CA SER A 284 -6.40 -15.74 -12.28
C SER A 284 -6.97 -14.54 -11.52
N LEU A 285 -7.84 -13.78 -12.17
CA LEU A 285 -8.59 -12.67 -11.54
C LEU A 285 -9.98 -13.11 -11.02
N ASP A 286 -10.36 -14.37 -11.24
CA ASP A 286 -11.63 -14.96 -10.82
C ASP A 286 -11.70 -15.21 -9.31
#